data_3d43e2bc906d95edda56b3d35bbbcc9e
#
_entry.id   3d43e2bc906d95edda56b3d35bbbcc9e
#
_cell.length_a   1.000
_cell.length_b   1.000
_cell.length_c   1.000
_cell.angle_alpha   90.00
_cell.angle_beta   90.00
_cell.angle_gamma   90.00
#
_symmetry.space_group_name_H-M   'P 1'
#
loop_
_entity.id
_entity.type
_entity.pdbx_description
1 polymer ?
#
loop_
_entity_poly.entity_id
_entity_poly.type
_entity_poly.pdbx_seq_one_letter_code
_entity_poly.pdbx_strand_id
1 'polypeptide(L)'
;MEVTAIKNSSKYIIAIHNNTNGEFSAKSFNNYSHAAKVYISKSKDPDDFFIVTQLPDFIFFKRHNQNVVLQSKSAADDGSLSIYCQKNRIPYINVEAQYGHKKQQILMLLICQKLLSGAGK
;
A
#
# COMPACT_ATOMS: atom_id res chain seq x y z
N MET A 1 -13.78 4.77 -4.91
CA MET A 1 -12.67 3.80 -4.94
C MET A 1 -12.47 3.29 -6.34
N GLU A 2 -11.25 3.38 -6.82
CA GLU A 2 -10.90 2.81 -8.11
C GLU A 2 -10.01 1.61 -7.89
N VAL A 3 -10.33 0.51 -8.55
CA VAL A 3 -9.52 -0.70 -8.51
C VAL A 3 -9.06 -1.00 -9.92
N THR A 4 -7.74 -1.10 -10.09
CA THR A 4 -7.15 -1.44 -11.37
C THR A 4 -6.47 -2.80 -11.25
N ALA A 5 -6.91 -3.75 -12.04
CA ALA A 5 -6.25 -5.03 -12.15
C ALA A 5 -5.18 -4.92 -13.21
N ILE A 6 -3.93 -5.10 -12.82
CA ILE A 6 -2.82 -5.10 -13.76
C ILE A 6 -2.47 -6.53 -14.10
N LYS A 7 -2.67 -6.87 -15.35
CA LYS A 7 -2.35 -8.21 -15.83
C LYS A 7 -0.91 -8.24 -16.28
N ASN A 8 -0.09 -8.75 -15.41
CA ASN A 8 1.26 -9.13 -15.76
C ASN A 8 1.51 -10.49 -15.15
N SER A 9 2.71 -10.94 -15.18
CA SER A 9 3.06 -12.23 -14.58
C SER A 9 2.77 -12.30 -13.09
N SER A 10 2.62 -11.18 -12.41
CA SER A 10 2.47 -11.16 -10.96
C SER A 10 1.04 -11.27 -10.48
N LYS A 11 0.06 -11.04 -11.34
CA LYS A 11 -1.36 -11.09 -10.95
C LYS A 11 -1.70 -10.14 -9.80
N TYR A 12 -1.03 -9.00 -9.75
CA TYR A 12 -1.30 -8.00 -8.71
C TYR A 12 -2.66 -7.34 -8.92
N ILE A 13 -3.29 -7.01 -7.80
CA ILE A 13 -4.43 -6.09 -7.78
C ILE A 13 -3.93 -4.79 -7.19
N ILE A 14 -4.14 -3.69 -7.89
CA ILE A 14 -3.75 -2.37 -7.41
C ILE A 14 -4.98 -1.52 -7.25
N ALA A 15 -5.19 -1.01 -6.04
CA ALA A 15 -6.26 -0.09 -5.73
C ALA A 15 -5.66 1.30 -5.54
N ILE A 16 -6.35 2.33 -6.02
CA ILE A 16 -5.92 3.70 -5.90
C ILE A 16 -7.00 4.47 -5.15
N HIS A 17 -6.62 5.06 -4.02
CA HIS A 17 -7.53 5.80 -3.16
C HIS A 17 -7.01 7.19 -2.87
N ASN A 18 -7.93 8.13 -2.68
CA ASN A 18 -7.61 9.43 -2.12
C ASN A 18 -8.19 9.53 -0.73
N ASN A 19 -7.47 10.17 0.18
CA ASN A 19 -7.93 10.39 1.54
C ASN A 19 -7.90 11.88 1.89
N THR A 20 -8.53 12.23 3.00
CA THR A 20 -8.53 13.60 3.50
C THR A 20 -7.39 13.76 4.50
N ASN A 21 -6.79 14.96 4.51
CA ASN A 21 -5.66 15.24 5.38
C ASN A 21 -5.98 14.87 6.84
N GLY A 22 -5.15 14.01 7.41
CA GLY A 22 -5.24 13.62 8.82
C GLY A 22 -6.29 12.59 9.16
N GLU A 23 -7.19 12.26 8.24
CA GLU A 23 -8.26 11.30 8.54
C GLU A 23 -7.80 9.84 8.44
N PHE A 24 -6.93 9.56 7.47
CA PHE A 24 -6.45 8.20 7.25
C PHE A 24 -5.00 8.30 6.79
N SER A 25 -4.09 7.77 7.59
CA SER A 25 -2.67 7.85 7.32
C SER A 25 -1.97 6.59 7.76
N ALA A 26 -0.69 6.45 7.39
CA ALA A 26 0.13 5.34 7.85
C ALA A 26 0.19 5.29 9.37
N LYS A 27 0.14 6.43 10.04
CA LYS A 27 0.15 6.49 11.51
C LYS A 27 -1.07 5.85 12.14
N SER A 28 -2.19 5.80 11.43
CA SER A 28 -3.41 5.16 11.91
C SER A 28 -3.21 3.69 12.22
N PHE A 29 -2.21 3.06 11.62
CA PHE A 29 -1.95 1.62 11.76
C PHE A 29 -0.99 1.29 12.89
N ASN A 30 -0.38 2.28 13.55
CA ASN A 30 0.58 2.02 14.63
C ASN A 30 0.00 1.20 15.77
N ASN A 31 -1.27 1.42 16.10
CA ASN A 31 -1.97 0.70 17.15
C ASN A 31 -3.10 -0.15 16.61
N TYR A 32 -3.00 -0.55 15.35
CA TYR A 32 -4.08 -1.26 14.66
C TYR A 32 -3.71 -2.73 14.54
N SER A 33 -4.61 -3.60 14.97
CA SER A 33 -4.38 -5.05 14.88
C SER A 33 -4.33 -5.56 13.44
N HIS A 34 -4.73 -4.75 12.49
CA HIS A 34 -4.74 -5.11 11.06
C HIS A 34 -3.37 -5.01 10.41
N ALA A 35 -2.41 -4.39 11.06
CA ALA A 35 -1.07 -4.23 10.50
C ALA A 35 -0.09 -5.18 11.18
N ALA A 36 0.68 -5.92 10.39
CA ALA A 36 1.78 -6.73 10.89
C ALA A 36 3.04 -5.90 11.01
N LYS A 37 3.26 -4.97 10.10
CA LYS A 37 4.41 -4.07 10.08
C LYS A 37 3.99 -2.72 9.53
N VAL A 38 4.62 -1.65 10.03
CA VAL A 38 4.39 -0.29 9.55
C VAL A 38 5.74 0.40 9.41
N TYR A 39 5.98 1.05 8.28
CA TYR A 39 7.15 1.90 8.10
C TYR A 39 6.68 3.30 7.73
N ILE A 40 7.12 4.30 8.47
CA ILE A 40 6.80 5.71 8.21
C ILE A 40 8.09 6.46 8.00
N SER A 41 8.25 7.01 6.80
CA SER A 41 9.39 7.84 6.46
C SER A 41 9.30 9.19 7.16
N LYS A 42 10.42 9.68 7.65
CA LYS A 42 10.48 11.00 8.28
C LYS A 42 10.33 12.15 7.29
N SER A 43 10.54 11.88 6.02
CA SER A 43 10.53 12.92 4.97
C SER A 43 9.27 12.92 4.13
N LYS A 44 8.29 12.06 4.43
CA LYS A 44 7.07 11.92 3.63
C LYS A 44 5.84 12.24 4.48
N ASP A 45 4.80 12.77 3.82
CA ASP A 45 3.51 12.96 4.47
C ASP A 45 2.91 11.59 4.80
N PRO A 46 2.56 11.31 6.07
CA PRO A 46 1.98 10.02 6.44
C PRO A 46 0.65 9.73 5.78
N ASP A 47 0.00 10.72 5.19
CA ASP A 47 -1.26 10.52 4.46
C ASP A 47 -1.03 9.89 3.09
N ASP A 48 0.21 9.87 2.60
CA ASP A 48 0.59 9.25 1.34
C ASP A 48 1.33 7.95 1.64
N PHE A 49 0.66 6.80 1.48
CA PHE A 49 1.24 5.53 1.87
C PHE A 49 0.69 4.37 1.06
N PHE A 50 1.36 3.23 1.17
CA PHE A 50 0.94 1.98 0.55
C PHE A 50 0.44 1.02 1.60
N ILE A 51 -0.53 0.18 1.23
CA ILE A 51 -0.90 -1.01 2.00
C ILE A 51 -0.63 -2.20 1.10
N VAL A 52 0.15 -3.16 1.59
CA VAL A 52 0.52 -4.35 0.82
C VAL A 52 0.20 -5.61 1.61
N THR A 53 0.09 -6.74 0.91
CA THR A 53 -0.24 -8.03 1.51
C THR A 53 0.94 -8.99 1.52
N GLN A 54 2.07 -8.64 0.89
CA GLN A 54 3.23 -9.51 0.77
C GLN A 54 4.45 -8.87 1.42
N LEU A 55 5.17 -9.63 2.23
CA LEU A 55 6.36 -9.10 2.90
C LEU A 55 7.43 -8.60 1.93
N PRO A 56 7.74 -9.27 0.82
CA PRO A 56 8.72 -8.72 -0.12
C PRO A 56 8.35 -7.36 -0.64
N ASP A 57 7.07 -7.09 -0.85
CA ASP A 57 6.59 -5.80 -1.32
C ASP A 57 6.76 -4.73 -0.25
N PHE A 58 6.48 -5.08 1.01
CA PHE A 58 6.74 -4.18 2.13
C PHE A 58 8.22 -3.78 2.19
N ILE A 59 9.10 -4.75 2.05
CA ILE A 59 10.55 -4.50 2.07
C ILE A 59 10.95 -3.60 0.90
N PHE A 60 10.39 -3.84 -0.28
CA PHE A 60 10.68 -3.03 -1.46
C PHE A 60 10.33 -1.56 -1.21
N PHE A 61 9.11 -1.28 -0.76
CA PHE A 61 8.67 0.11 -0.54
C PHE A 61 9.46 0.77 0.58
N LYS A 62 9.76 0.03 1.65
CA LYS A 62 10.58 0.55 2.73
C LYS A 62 11.97 0.97 2.22
N ARG A 63 12.59 0.15 1.38
CA ARG A 63 13.89 0.45 0.80
C ARG A 63 13.86 1.70 -0.09
N HIS A 64 12.73 1.99 -0.67
CA HIS A 64 12.53 3.19 -1.49
C HIS A 64 12.00 4.37 -0.66
N ASN A 65 12.10 4.26 0.66
CA ASN A 65 11.70 5.32 1.61
C ASN A 65 10.25 5.75 1.42
N GLN A 66 9.37 4.80 1.18
CA GLN A 66 7.93 5.03 1.05
C GLN A 66 7.21 4.60 2.31
N ASN A 67 6.22 5.39 2.74
CA ASN A 67 5.34 4.96 3.82
C ASN A 67 4.60 3.70 3.39
N VAL A 68 4.66 2.65 4.19
CA VAL A 68 4.04 1.39 3.80
C VAL A 68 3.59 0.60 5.02
N VAL A 69 2.46 -0.08 4.85
CA VAL A 69 1.83 -0.95 5.85
C VAL A 69 1.73 -2.36 5.27
N LEU A 70 2.15 -3.35 6.04
CA LEU A 70 1.91 -4.75 5.70
C LEU A 70 0.65 -5.23 6.41
N GLN A 71 -0.35 -5.67 5.65
CA GLN A 71 -1.61 -6.18 6.18
C GLN A 71 -1.35 -7.43 7.02
N SER A 72 -1.92 -7.48 8.22
CA SER A 72 -1.80 -8.65 9.08
C SER A 72 -2.62 -9.82 8.56
N LYS A 73 -2.05 -11.03 8.62
CA LYS A 73 -2.77 -12.26 8.27
C LYS A 73 -3.88 -12.59 9.26
N SER A 74 -3.75 -12.10 10.48
CA SER A 74 -4.72 -12.37 11.55
C SER A 74 -5.80 -11.32 11.68
N ALA A 75 -5.82 -10.33 10.78
CA ALA A 75 -6.84 -9.29 10.82
C ALA A 75 -8.24 -9.89 10.65
N ALA A 76 -9.19 -9.38 11.41
CA ALA A 76 -10.59 -9.79 11.27
C ALA A 76 -11.11 -9.38 9.90
N ASP A 77 -11.90 -10.24 9.28
CA ASP A 77 -12.47 -9.95 7.98
C ASP A 77 -13.56 -8.89 8.12
N ASP A 78 -13.28 -7.70 7.62
CA ASP A 78 -14.21 -6.57 7.65
C ASP A 78 -14.79 -6.26 6.28
N GLY A 79 -14.58 -7.16 5.31
CA GLY A 79 -15.04 -6.98 3.94
C GLY A 79 -14.13 -6.11 3.09
N SER A 80 -13.01 -5.63 3.63
CA SER A 80 -12.09 -4.81 2.83
C SER A 80 -11.34 -5.67 1.81
N LEU A 81 -10.97 -5.03 0.71
CA LEU A 81 -10.24 -5.72 -0.37
C LEU A 81 -8.86 -6.18 0.10
N SER A 82 -8.18 -5.39 0.93
CA SER A 82 -6.86 -5.75 1.42
C SER A 82 -6.90 -7.02 2.26
N ILE A 83 -7.90 -7.15 3.13
CA ILE A 83 -8.04 -8.34 3.97
C ILE A 83 -8.42 -9.54 3.12
N TYR A 84 -9.33 -9.36 2.15
CA TYR A 84 -9.69 -10.42 1.22
C TYR A 84 -8.45 -10.94 0.47
N CYS A 85 -7.64 -10.01 -0.06
CA CYS A 85 -6.42 -10.39 -0.79
C CYS A 85 -5.42 -11.08 0.11
N GLN A 86 -5.26 -10.61 1.35
CA GLN A 86 -4.34 -11.23 2.30
C GLN A 86 -4.75 -12.66 2.60
N LYS A 87 -6.04 -12.89 2.86
CA LYS A 87 -6.54 -14.23 3.18
C LYS A 87 -6.46 -15.19 2.00
N ASN A 88 -6.56 -14.67 0.79
CA ASN A 88 -6.54 -15.48 -0.44
C ASN A 88 -5.18 -15.49 -1.13
N ARG A 89 -4.16 -14.95 -0.50
CA ARG A 89 -2.78 -14.93 -1.00
C ARG A 89 -2.66 -14.23 -2.35
N ILE A 90 -3.45 -13.19 -2.55
CA ILE A 90 -3.39 -12.38 -3.76
C ILE A 90 -2.46 -11.20 -3.51
N PRO A 91 -1.40 -11.02 -4.32
CA PRO A 91 -0.57 -9.82 -4.18
C PRO A 91 -1.41 -8.58 -4.42
N TYR A 92 -1.40 -7.68 -3.45
CA TYR A 92 -2.26 -6.51 -3.46
C TYR A 92 -1.46 -5.28 -3.04
N ILE A 93 -1.66 -4.18 -3.74
CA ILE A 93 -1.07 -2.89 -3.39
C ILE A 93 -2.19 -1.86 -3.40
N ASN A 94 -2.39 -1.20 -2.26
CA ASN A 94 -3.27 -0.05 -2.17
C ASN A 94 -2.41 1.20 -2.13
N VAL A 95 -2.64 2.10 -3.08
CA VAL A 95 -1.94 3.39 -3.14
C VAL A 95 -2.88 4.42 -2.53
N GLU A 96 -2.53 4.91 -1.32
CA GLU A 96 -3.30 5.92 -0.62
C GLU A 96 -2.59 7.25 -0.73
N ALA A 97 -3.26 8.26 -1.27
CA ALA A 97 -2.71 9.60 -1.36
C ALA A 97 -3.72 10.62 -0.88
N GLN A 98 -3.25 11.65 -0.18
CA GLN A 98 -4.12 12.74 0.24
C GLN A 98 -4.72 13.41 -0.98
N TYR A 99 -6.00 13.74 -0.89
CA TYR A 99 -6.70 14.43 -1.98
C TYR A 99 -5.93 15.71 -2.35
N GLY A 100 -5.64 15.87 -3.63
CA GLY A 100 -4.86 17.00 -4.11
C GLY A 100 -3.38 16.76 -4.27
N HIS A 101 -2.84 15.68 -3.69
CA HIS A 101 -1.42 15.31 -3.82
C HIS A 101 -1.17 14.54 -5.12
N LYS A 102 -1.57 15.10 -6.26
CA LYS A 102 -1.47 14.41 -7.56
C LYS A 102 -0.05 14.07 -7.95
N LYS A 103 0.88 15.01 -7.74
CA LYS A 103 2.27 14.78 -8.07
C LYS A 103 2.84 13.61 -7.26
N GLN A 104 2.55 13.59 -5.97
CA GLN A 104 3.00 12.51 -5.10
C GLN A 104 2.38 11.19 -5.50
N GLN A 105 1.09 11.18 -5.84
CA GLN A 105 0.42 9.96 -6.28
C GLN A 105 1.07 9.40 -7.56
N ILE A 106 1.43 10.27 -8.50
CA ILE A 106 2.11 9.84 -9.73
C ILE A 106 3.46 9.21 -9.40
N LEU A 107 4.24 9.83 -8.51
CA LEU A 107 5.52 9.27 -8.10
C LEU A 107 5.37 7.91 -7.43
N MET A 108 4.33 7.75 -6.61
CA MET A 108 4.04 6.46 -5.97
C MET A 108 3.70 5.40 -7.00
N LEU A 109 2.91 5.75 -8.02
CA LEU A 109 2.56 4.82 -9.09
C LEU A 109 3.79 4.42 -9.91
N LEU A 110 4.72 5.34 -10.13
CA LEU A 110 5.97 5.02 -10.81
C LEU A 110 6.82 4.03 -10.03
N ILE A 111 6.82 4.14 -8.70
CA ILE A 111 7.52 3.18 -7.84
C ILE A 111 6.82 1.83 -7.87
N CYS A 112 5.49 1.81 -7.89
CA CYS A 112 4.74 0.56 -8.10
C CYS A 112 5.15 -0.11 -9.41
N GLN A 113 5.29 0.68 -10.47
CA GLN A 113 5.67 0.15 -11.77
C GLN A 113 7.05 -0.52 -11.71
N LYS A 114 7.98 0.06 -10.97
CA LYS A 114 9.28 -0.56 -10.75
C LYS A 114 9.15 -1.92 -10.09
N LEU A 115 8.32 -2.01 -9.06
CA LEU A 115 8.08 -3.28 -8.36
C LEU A 115 7.54 -4.33 -9.34
N LEU A 116 6.54 -3.96 -10.12
CA LEU A 116 5.86 -4.88 -11.03
C LEU A 116 6.78 -5.36 -12.15
N SER A 117 7.71 -4.52 -12.60
CA SER A 117 8.65 -4.88 -13.66
C SER A 117 9.82 -5.70 -13.16
N GLY A 118 9.94 -5.86 -11.84
CA GLY A 118 11.09 -6.54 -11.23
C GLY A 118 12.33 -5.68 -11.13
N ALA A 119 12.29 -4.45 -11.63
CA ALA A 119 13.44 -3.56 -11.54
C ALA A 119 13.63 -3.12 -10.09
N GLY A 120 14.82 -3.24 -9.57
CA GLY A 120 15.13 -2.83 -8.20
C GLY A 120 14.78 -3.84 -7.13
N LYS A 121 14.36 -5.01 -7.50
CA LYS A 121 14.14 -6.11 -6.57
C LYS A 121 15.42 -6.83 -6.22
#